data_05efd951544ff35fbab7d529682cc176
#
_entry.id   05efd951544ff35fbab7d529682cc176
#
_cell.length_a   1.000
_cell.length_b   1.000
_cell.length_c   1.000
_cell.angle_alpha   90.00
_cell.angle_beta   90.00
_cell.angle_gamma   90.00
#
_symmetry.space_group_name_H-M   'P 1'
#
loop_
_entity.id
_entity.type
_entity.pdbx_description
1 polymer ?
#
loop_
_entity_poly.entity_id
_entity_poly.type
_entity_poly.pdbx_seq_one_letter_code
_entity_poly.pdbx_strand_id
1 'polypeptide(L)'
;DVAHGAGLAAVWGSWARYVMHVNLPRFTRFAVEVMGCEMNYADPEATALAGVAAFESFCRSVGMPSNLRELGLGDITEAQMHEMAVKCTQNDTLRIGGLVRLYAADIEKIYAAAK
;
A
#
# COMPACT_ATOMS: atom_id res chain seq x y z
N ASP A 1 -0.38 16.09 9.12
CA ASP A 1 -1.09 16.00 10.41
C ASP A 1 -2.37 15.22 10.30
N VAL A 2 -2.24 13.91 10.07
CA VAL A 2 -3.36 13.00 10.01
C VAL A 2 -3.19 11.92 11.08
N ALA A 3 -4.28 11.28 11.48
CA ALA A 3 -4.22 10.18 12.41
C ALA A 3 -3.34 9.07 11.85
N HIS A 4 -2.49 8.49 12.68
CA HIS A 4 -1.51 7.47 12.25
C HIS A 4 -2.19 6.29 11.54
N GLY A 5 -3.27 5.75 12.13
CA GLY A 5 -3.98 4.62 11.53
C GLY A 5 -4.61 4.98 10.19
N ALA A 6 -5.16 6.18 10.06
CA ALA A 6 -5.74 6.63 8.79
C ALA A 6 -4.66 6.79 7.73
N GLY A 7 -3.49 7.33 8.10
CA GLY A 7 -2.36 7.46 7.19
C GLY A 7 -1.86 6.11 6.70
N LEU A 8 -1.76 5.13 7.61
CA LEU A 8 -1.35 3.77 7.24
C LEU A 8 -2.37 3.13 6.30
N ALA A 9 -3.66 3.26 6.59
CA ALA A 9 -4.71 2.68 5.76
C ALA A 9 -4.69 3.28 4.34
N ALA A 10 -4.42 4.58 4.23
CA ALA A 10 -4.43 5.28 2.95
C ALA A 10 -3.36 4.79 1.98
N VAL A 11 -2.22 4.30 2.49
CA VAL A 11 -1.11 3.86 1.62
C VAL A 11 -0.93 2.35 1.58
N TRP A 12 -1.62 1.60 2.45
CA TRP A 12 -1.39 0.16 2.58
C TRP A 12 -1.63 -0.59 1.26
N GLY A 13 -2.73 -0.31 0.56
CA GLY A 13 -3.06 -1.00 -0.68
C GLY A 13 -2.01 -0.76 -1.77
N SER A 14 -1.56 0.48 -1.90
CA SER A 14 -0.51 0.84 -2.85
C SER A 14 0.80 0.14 -2.51
N TRP A 15 1.17 0.13 -1.22
CA TRP A 15 2.35 -0.60 -0.75
C TRP A 15 2.25 -2.09 -1.07
N ALA A 16 1.11 -2.70 -0.76
CA ALA A 16 0.92 -4.14 -0.98
C ALA A 16 1.06 -4.50 -2.46
N ARG A 17 0.46 -3.71 -3.35
CA ARG A 17 0.59 -3.94 -4.79
C ARG A 17 2.02 -3.79 -5.27
N TYR A 18 2.76 -2.88 -4.68
CA TYR A 18 4.16 -2.63 -5.07
C TYR A 18 5.08 -3.78 -4.68
N VAL A 19 4.85 -4.38 -3.51
CA VAL A 19 5.78 -5.37 -2.93
C VAL A 19 5.29 -6.81 -2.99
N MET A 20 4.03 -7.07 -3.36
CA MET A 20 3.43 -8.41 -3.22
C MET A 20 4.17 -9.51 -3.98
N HIS A 21 4.79 -9.17 -5.11
CA HIS A 21 5.51 -10.17 -5.91
C HIS A 21 6.78 -10.68 -5.24
N VAL A 22 7.28 -9.99 -4.21
CA VAL A 22 8.43 -10.44 -3.44
C VAL A 22 8.10 -11.69 -2.63
N ASN A 23 6.85 -11.79 -2.16
CA ASN A 23 6.37 -12.98 -1.45
C ASN A 23 4.89 -13.20 -1.79
N LEU A 24 4.65 -13.56 -3.04
CA LEU A 24 3.29 -13.74 -3.53
C LEU A 24 2.49 -14.78 -2.74
N PRO A 25 3.06 -15.93 -2.34
CA PRO A 25 2.30 -16.89 -1.51
C PRO A 25 1.72 -16.30 -0.23
N ARG A 26 2.45 -15.39 0.41
CA ARG A 26 1.96 -14.74 1.63
C ARG A 26 0.74 -13.87 1.35
N PHE A 27 0.78 -13.12 0.25
CA PHE A 27 -0.34 -12.25 -0.11
C PHE A 27 -1.55 -13.03 -0.61
N THR A 28 -1.33 -14.15 -1.33
CA THR A 28 -2.45 -15.03 -1.71
C THR A 28 -3.07 -15.68 -0.47
N ARG A 29 -2.26 -16.08 0.49
CA ARG A 29 -2.75 -16.63 1.74
C ARG A 29 -3.58 -15.61 2.51
N PHE A 30 -3.12 -14.37 2.57
CA PHE A 30 -3.89 -13.29 3.17
C PHE A 30 -5.25 -13.14 2.49
N ALA A 31 -5.27 -13.14 1.16
CA ALA A 31 -6.51 -12.99 0.39
C ALA A 31 -7.50 -14.10 0.72
N VAL A 32 -7.05 -15.34 0.76
CA VAL A 32 -7.92 -16.50 0.97
C VAL A 32 -8.31 -16.66 2.43
N GLU A 33 -7.34 -16.66 3.33
CA GLU A 33 -7.57 -17.00 4.73
C GLU A 33 -8.10 -15.84 5.57
N VAL A 34 -7.72 -14.61 5.24
CA VAL A 34 -8.15 -13.43 6.00
C VAL A 34 -9.34 -12.75 5.33
N MET A 35 -9.26 -12.51 4.01
CA MET A 35 -10.29 -11.76 3.30
C MET A 35 -11.38 -12.62 2.68
N GLY A 36 -11.22 -13.95 2.70
CA GLY A 36 -12.24 -14.85 2.19
C GLY A 36 -12.34 -14.92 0.66
N CYS A 37 -11.31 -14.51 -0.05
CA CYS A 37 -11.29 -14.57 -1.51
C CYS A 37 -11.13 -16.01 -1.98
N GLU A 38 -11.66 -16.31 -3.18
CA GLU A 38 -11.44 -17.61 -3.79
C GLU A 38 -10.04 -17.67 -4.39
N MET A 39 -9.37 -18.82 -4.24
CA MET A 39 -8.05 -19.04 -4.83
C MET A 39 -8.18 -19.29 -6.32
N ASN A 40 -7.49 -18.49 -7.12
CA ASN A 40 -7.34 -18.71 -8.56
C ASN A 40 -6.00 -19.41 -8.79
N TYR A 41 -6.02 -20.72 -8.93
CA TYR A 41 -4.78 -21.50 -9.06
C TYR A 41 -4.06 -21.22 -10.39
N ALA A 42 -4.79 -20.77 -11.40
CA ALA A 42 -4.18 -20.40 -12.69
C ALA A 42 -3.50 -19.04 -12.63
N ASP A 43 -3.91 -18.16 -11.72
CA ASP A 43 -3.37 -16.80 -11.60
C ASP A 43 -3.34 -16.37 -10.14
N PRO A 44 -2.33 -16.82 -9.37
CA PRO A 44 -2.22 -16.43 -7.95
C PRO A 44 -2.09 -14.93 -7.74
N GLU A 45 -1.51 -14.21 -8.70
CA GLU A 45 -1.41 -12.74 -8.61
C GLU A 45 -2.79 -12.10 -8.58
N ALA A 46 -3.73 -12.60 -9.38
CA ALA A 46 -5.11 -12.12 -9.36
C ALA A 46 -5.75 -12.32 -7.98
N THR A 47 -5.45 -13.47 -7.34
CA THR A 47 -5.93 -13.74 -5.98
C THR A 47 -5.38 -12.71 -4.99
N ALA A 48 -4.08 -12.45 -5.06
CA ALA A 48 -3.44 -11.47 -4.17
C ALA A 48 -4.02 -10.07 -4.37
N LEU A 49 -4.22 -9.66 -5.62
CA LEU A 49 -4.83 -8.37 -5.94
C LEU A 49 -6.26 -8.27 -5.42
N ALA A 50 -7.04 -9.35 -5.54
CA ALA A 50 -8.40 -9.39 -4.99
C ALA A 50 -8.39 -9.21 -3.47
N GLY A 51 -7.41 -9.78 -2.79
CA GLY A 51 -7.25 -9.64 -1.35
C GLY A 51 -6.94 -8.20 -0.95
N VAL A 52 -6.06 -7.53 -1.69
CA VAL A 52 -5.73 -6.13 -1.45
C VAL A 52 -6.97 -5.25 -1.65
N ALA A 53 -7.71 -5.46 -2.74
CA ALA A 53 -8.93 -4.72 -3.02
C ALA A 53 -10.00 -4.96 -1.95
N ALA A 54 -10.12 -6.20 -1.46
CA ALA A 54 -11.07 -6.54 -0.40
C ALA A 54 -10.73 -5.81 0.90
N PHE A 55 -9.44 -5.72 1.24
CA PHE A 55 -9.04 -4.98 2.42
C PHE A 55 -9.32 -3.49 2.29
N GLU A 56 -9.08 -2.92 1.13
CA GLU A 56 -9.41 -1.51 0.87
C GLU A 56 -10.92 -1.26 1.02
N SER A 57 -11.74 -2.18 0.51
CA SER A 57 -13.21 -2.11 0.68
C SER A 57 -13.59 -2.19 2.16
N PHE A 58 -12.93 -3.06 2.91
CA PHE A 58 -13.15 -3.15 4.35
C PHE A 58 -12.83 -1.82 5.04
N CYS A 59 -11.69 -1.21 4.70
CA CYS A 59 -11.31 0.08 5.27
C CYS A 59 -12.39 1.13 5.01
N ARG A 60 -12.89 1.22 3.79
CA ARG A 60 -13.96 2.16 3.45
C ARG A 60 -15.23 1.87 4.24
N SER A 61 -15.55 0.58 4.46
CA SER A 61 -16.76 0.18 5.18
C SER A 61 -16.75 0.62 6.64
N VAL A 62 -15.57 0.80 7.24
CA VAL A 62 -15.44 1.26 8.63
C VAL A 62 -15.02 2.74 8.71
N GLY A 63 -15.11 3.46 7.60
CA GLY A 63 -14.82 4.89 7.57
C GLY A 63 -13.34 5.25 7.51
N MET A 64 -12.46 4.29 7.16
CA MET A 64 -11.03 4.55 7.00
C MET A 64 -10.70 4.84 5.53
N PRO A 65 -9.75 5.73 5.25
CA PRO A 65 -9.35 6.01 3.88
C PRO A 65 -8.57 4.85 3.28
N SER A 66 -8.75 4.61 1.96
CA SER A 66 -8.01 3.58 1.24
C SER A 66 -7.03 4.17 0.23
N ASN A 67 -6.95 5.49 0.14
CA ASN A 67 -6.00 6.19 -0.73
C ASN A 67 -5.79 7.60 -0.19
N LEU A 68 -4.83 8.33 -0.78
CA LEU A 68 -4.51 9.68 -0.31
C LEU A 68 -5.65 10.66 -0.55
N ARG A 69 -6.43 10.46 -1.62
CA ARG A 69 -7.58 11.33 -1.90
C ARG A 69 -8.61 11.24 -0.78
N GLU A 70 -8.93 10.02 -0.33
CA GLU A 70 -9.89 9.81 0.76
C GLU A 70 -9.35 10.35 2.09
N LEU A 71 -8.03 10.43 2.22
CA LEU A 71 -7.39 11.03 3.39
C LEU A 71 -7.42 12.57 3.36
N GLY A 72 -7.78 13.15 2.23
CA GLY A 72 -7.81 14.61 2.05
C GLY A 72 -6.57 15.17 1.34
N LEU A 73 -5.74 14.31 0.78
CA LEU A 73 -4.50 14.71 0.10
C LEU A 73 -4.55 14.46 -1.41
N GLY A 74 -5.76 14.54 -2.00
CA GLY A 74 -5.94 14.28 -3.42
C GLY A 74 -5.22 15.25 -4.35
N ASP A 75 -4.89 16.44 -3.88
CA ASP A 75 -4.19 17.47 -4.63
C ASP A 75 -2.69 17.53 -4.33
N ILE A 76 -2.14 16.53 -3.66
CA ILE A 76 -0.70 16.47 -3.38
C ILE A 76 0.09 16.42 -4.70
N THR A 77 1.18 17.17 -4.76
CA THR A 77 2.01 17.28 -5.97
C THR A 77 3.13 16.24 -5.95
N GLU A 78 3.73 16.01 -7.15
CA GLU A 78 4.90 15.15 -7.26
C GLU A 78 6.06 15.63 -6.38
N ALA A 79 6.27 16.95 -6.31
CA ALA A 79 7.32 17.52 -5.48
C ALA A 79 7.09 17.22 -4.00
N GLN A 80 5.83 17.33 -3.54
CA GLN A 80 5.48 17.03 -2.17
C GLN A 80 5.65 15.54 -1.85
N MET A 81 5.27 14.66 -2.77
CA MET A 81 5.45 13.22 -2.60
C MET A 81 6.93 12.86 -2.54
N HIS A 82 7.74 13.49 -3.39
CA HIS A 82 9.19 13.30 -3.38
C HIS A 82 9.79 13.73 -2.03
N GLU A 83 9.38 14.88 -1.54
CA GLU A 83 9.85 15.38 -0.24
C GLU A 83 9.47 14.42 0.89
N MET A 84 8.24 13.90 0.87
CA MET A 84 7.80 12.93 1.87
C MET A 84 8.63 11.65 1.83
N ALA A 85 8.93 11.16 0.63
CA ALA A 85 9.73 9.94 0.46
C ALA A 85 11.17 10.16 0.94
N VAL A 86 11.76 11.31 0.64
CA VAL A 86 13.11 11.65 1.08
C VAL A 86 13.16 11.72 2.61
N LYS A 87 12.18 12.34 3.24
CA LYS A 87 12.11 12.43 4.71
C LYS A 87 11.89 11.06 5.34
N CYS A 88 11.06 10.22 4.74
CA CYS A 88 10.77 8.87 5.24
C CYS A 88 12.04 8.02 5.29
N THR A 89 12.91 8.16 4.30
CA THR A 89 14.15 7.40 4.20
C THR A 89 15.37 8.16 4.71
N GLN A 90 15.18 9.35 5.27
CA GLN A 90 16.27 10.22 5.74
C GLN A 90 17.34 10.40 4.65
N ASN A 91 16.90 10.82 3.45
CA ASN A 91 17.78 11.04 2.28
C ASN A 91 18.44 9.74 1.78
N ASP A 92 17.69 8.65 1.80
CA ASP A 92 18.16 7.31 1.41
C ASP A 92 19.24 6.73 2.33
N THR A 93 19.48 7.34 3.49
CA THR A 93 20.37 6.76 4.49
C THR A 93 19.69 5.62 5.24
N LEU A 94 18.35 5.59 5.24
CA LEU A 94 17.55 4.58 5.91
C LEU A 94 16.61 3.93 4.91
N ARG A 95 16.76 2.62 4.70
CA ARG A 95 15.86 1.84 3.86
C ARG A 95 14.75 1.27 4.72
N ILE A 96 13.51 1.40 4.23
CA ILE A 96 12.31 1.09 5.01
C ILE A 96 11.75 -0.25 4.55
N GLY A 97 11.31 -1.05 5.50
CA GLY A 97 10.55 -2.27 5.25
C GLY A 97 11.26 -3.55 5.66
N GLY A 98 10.50 -4.47 6.28
CA GLY A 98 10.99 -5.79 6.68
C GLY A 98 10.85 -6.84 5.58
N LEU A 99 9.79 -6.72 4.74
CA LEU A 99 9.55 -7.63 3.63
C LEU A 99 10.51 -7.37 2.48
N VAL A 100 10.67 -6.13 2.12
CA VAL A 100 11.62 -5.68 1.11
C VAL A 100 12.09 -4.28 1.51
N ARG A 101 13.38 -4.00 1.32
CA ARG A 101 13.93 -2.70 1.67
C ARG A 101 13.62 -1.69 0.58
N LEU A 102 13.01 -0.57 0.97
CA LEU A 102 12.54 0.46 0.06
C LEU A 102 13.41 1.71 0.16
N TYR A 103 13.78 2.24 -1.01
CA TYR A 103 14.47 3.52 -1.13
C TYR A 103 13.46 4.64 -1.36
N ALA A 104 13.91 5.88 -1.31
CA ALA A 104 13.03 7.04 -1.53
C ALA A 104 12.28 6.96 -2.86
N ALA A 105 12.95 6.51 -3.92
CA ALA A 105 12.30 6.38 -5.24
C ALA A 105 11.14 5.38 -5.21
N ASP A 106 11.29 4.29 -4.47
CA ASP A 106 10.21 3.29 -4.30
C ASP A 106 9.04 3.89 -3.54
N ILE A 107 9.33 4.59 -2.47
CA ILE A 107 8.30 5.18 -1.61
C ILE A 107 7.53 6.27 -2.36
N GLU A 108 8.22 7.05 -3.18
CA GLU A 108 7.58 8.04 -4.03
C GLU A 108 6.59 7.39 -5.01
N LYS A 109 6.97 6.25 -5.61
CA LYS A 109 6.06 5.50 -6.48
C LYS A 109 4.85 4.98 -5.74
N ILE A 110 5.04 4.52 -4.49
CA ILE A 110 3.93 4.05 -3.66
C ILE A 110 2.97 5.19 -3.35
N TYR A 111 3.47 6.36 -3.02
CA TYR A 111 2.63 7.54 -2.80
C TYR A 111 1.87 7.93 -4.06
N ALA A 112 2.55 7.94 -5.22
CA ALA A 112 1.92 8.30 -6.48
C ALA A 112 0.77 7.34 -6.83
N ALA A 113 0.97 6.05 -6.61
CA ALA A 113 -0.06 5.03 -6.85
C ALA A 113 -1.20 5.12 -5.83
N ALA A 114 -0.94 5.65 -4.64
CA ALA A 114 -1.96 5.82 -3.60
C ALA A 114 -2.82 7.06 -3.81
N LYS A 115 -2.39 7.95 -4.70
CA LYS A 115 -3.12 9.18 -4.97
C LYS A 115 -4.42 8.87 -5.75
#